data_adf828a69df576c421bca86eea4cd4d7
#
_entry.id   adf828a69df576c421bca86eea4cd4d7
#
_cell.length_a   1.000
_cell.length_b   1.000
_cell.length_c   1.000
_cell.angle_alpha   90.00
_cell.angle_beta   90.00
_cell.angle_gamma   90.00
#
_symmetry.space_group_name_H-M   'P 1'
#
loop_
_entity.id
_entity.type
_entity.pdbx_description
1 polymer ?
#
loop_
_entity_poly.entity_id
_entity_poly.type
_entity_poly.pdbx_seq_one_letter_code
_entity_poly.pdbx_strand_id
1 'polypeptide(L)'
;EHIPNPWDMGEEMLRVTRPGGLTILSYTVWLGPFGGHETGLWEHYVGGEFARDRYTRRHGHPPKNVFGTSLFDVPCSAGLHWAQRTGACKLAFPRYHPSWAWWLTRVPGVREFAVSNLTLVLQK
;
A
#
# COMPACT_ATOMS: atom_id res chain seq x y z
N GLU A 1 -2.51 0.47 4.33
CA GLU A 1 -2.96 1.84 4.05
C GLU A 1 -3.96 2.41 5.07
N HIS A 2 -4.49 1.57 5.98
CA HIS A 2 -5.48 1.99 6.98
C HIS A 2 -4.91 2.26 8.37
N ILE A 3 -3.62 2.20 8.53
CA ILE A 3 -2.90 2.50 9.78
C ILE A 3 -1.74 3.45 9.52
N PRO A 4 -1.47 4.41 10.45
CA PRO A 4 -0.46 5.45 10.22
C PRO A 4 0.97 4.89 10.12
N ASN A 5 1.28 3.83 10.87
CA ASN A 5 2.61 3.21 10.90
C ASN A 5 2.52 1.71 10.54
N PRO A 6 2.32 1.35 9.26
CA PRO A 6 2.14 -0.04 8.86
C PRO A 6 3.38 -0.92 9.11
N TRP A 7 4.55 -0.30 9.15
CA TRP A 7 5.81 -1.01 9.35
C TRP A 7 6.01 -1.49 10.78
N ASP A 8 5.54 -0.74 11.78
CA ASP A 8 5.54 -1.15 13.19
C ASP A 8 4.66 -2.39 13.38
N MET A 9 3.48 -2.41 12.72
CA MET A 9 2.65 -3.62 12.69
C MET A 9 3.37 -4.78 12.00
N GLY A 10 4.05 -4.54 10.89
CA GLY A 10 4.82 -5.55 10.17
C GLY A 10 5.94 -6.15 11.03
N GLU A 11 6.67 -5.32 11.78
CA GLU A 11 7.69 -5.76 12.74
C GLU A 11 7.09 -6.65 13.83
N GLU A 12 5.95 -6.23 14.40
CA GLU A 12 5.26 -7.00 15.42
C GLU A 12 4.73 -8.34 14.89
N MET A 13 4.19 -8.35 13.66
CA MET A 13 3.79 -9.59 12.99
C MET A 13 4.98 -10.55 12.85
N LEU A 14 6.15 -10.05 12.41
CA LEU A 14 7.37 -10.85 12.33
C LEU A 14 7.82 -11.32 13.73
N ARG A 15 7.74 -10.46 14.74
CA ARG A 15 8.14 -10.79 16.10
C ARG A 15 7.38 -11.98 16.66
N VAL A 16 6.05 -12.00 16.49
CA VAL A 16 5.18 -13.06 17.02
C VAL A 16 5.12 -14.31 16.14
N THR A 17 5.58 -14.22 14.89
CA THR A 17 5.65 -15.37 13.99
C THR A 17 6.70 -16.36 14.49
N ARG A 18 6.37 -17.65 14.50
CA ARG A 18 7.33 -18.71 14.86
C ARG A 18 8.48 -18.78 13.84
N PRO A 19 9.67 -19.28 14.25
CA PRO A 19 10.76 -19.56 13.31
C PRO A 19 10.29 -20.46 12.15
N GLY A 20 10.65 -20.09 10.91
CA GLY A 20 10.19 -20.75 9.68
C GLY A 20 8.77 -20.38 9.24
N GLY A 21 8.01 -19.63 10.06
CA GLY A 21 6.66 -19.18 9.72
C GLY A 21 6.65 -18.04 8.70
N LEU A 22 5.50 -17.85 8.06
CA LEU A 22 5.29 -16.79 7.06
C LEU A 22 4.48 -15.64 7.64
N THR A 23 4.89 -14.43 7.30
CA THR A 23 4.14 -13.19 7.49
C THR A 23 3.78 -12.64 6.11
N ILE A 24 2.51 -12.34 5.89
CA ILE A 24 2.04 -11.78 4.62
C ILE A 24 1.41 -10.42 4.89
N LEU A 25 1.93 -9.39 4.24
CA LEU A 25 1.44 -8.02 4.31
C LEU A 25 0.98 -7.59 2.92
N SER A 26 -0.22 -7.02 2.81
CA SER A 26 -0.74 -6.55 1.54
C SER A 26 -1.48 -5.23 1.73
N TYR A 27 -1.26 -4.28 0.83
CA TYR A 27 -1.89 -2.96 0.90
C TYR A 27 -2.05 -2.34 -0.50
N THR A 28 -2.98 -1.39 -0.61
CA THR A 28 -3.17 -0.58 -1.81
C THR A 28 -2.10 0.50 -1.89
N VAL A 29 -1.41 0.58 -3.02
CA VAL A 29 -0.38 1.60 -3.25
C VAL A 29 -1.04 2.95 -3.51
N TRP A 30 -0.60 3.98 -2.78
CA TRP A 30 -1.24 5.31 -2.81
C TRP A 30 -1.35 5.91 -4.22
N LEU A 31 -0.24 5.95 -4.97
CA LEU A 31 -0.23 6.46 -6.34
C LEU A 31 -0.69 5.43 -7.38
N GLY A 32 -1.07 4.24 -6.97
CA GLY A 32 -1.69 3.25 -7.86
C GLY A 32 -3.10 3.68 -8.29
N PRO A 33 -3.67 3.02 -9.30
CA PRO A 33 -4.95 3.44 -9.89
C PRO A 33 -6.13 3.42 -8.92
N PHE A 34 -6.02 2.72 -7.79
CA PHE A 34 -7.08 2.60 -6.78
C PHE A 34 -6.70 3.22 -5.42
N GLY A 35 -5.59 3.97 -5.34
CA GLY A 35 -5.10 4.57 -4.08
C GLY A 35 -6.08 5.56 -3.47
N GLY A 36 -6.87 6.26 -4.27
CA GLY A 36 -7.90 7.18 -3.82
C GLY A 36 -9.15 6.52 -3.23
N HIS A 37 -9.25 5.18 -3.31
CA HIS A 37 -10.45 4.44 -2.88
C HIS A 37 -11.73 5.04 -3.49
N GLU A 38 -12.77 5.28 -2.69
CA GLU A 38 -14.05 5.84 -3.15
C GLU A 38 -13.99 7.31 -3.57
N THR A 39 -12.89 8.02 -3.31
CA THR A 39 -12.78 9.44 -3.67
C THR A 39 -12.63 9.68 -5.18
N GLY A 40 -12.24 8.64 -5.93
CA GLY A 40 -12.13 8.68 -7.39
C GLY A 40 -10.81 8.13 -7.91
N LEU A 41 -10.67 8.12 -9.24
CA LEU A 41 -9.52 7.51 -9.91
C LEU A 41 -8.34 8.47 -10.12
N TRP A 42 -8.53 9.78 -9.97
CA TRP A 42 -7.49 10.77 -10.25
C TRP A 42 -7.30 11.81 -9.13
N GLU A 43 -8.29 12.00 -8.27
CA GLU A 43 -8.29 13.04 -7.25
C GLU A 43 -7.13 12.88 -6.26
N HIS A 44 -6.79 11.65 -5.93
CA HIS A 44 -5.67 11.33 -5.02
C HIS A 44 -4.29 11.72 -5.58
N TYR A 45 -4.14 11.82 -6.92
CA TYR A 45 -2.89 12.33 -7.53
C TYR A 45 -2.66 13.82 -7.26
N VAL A 46 -3.73 14.58 -7.05
CA VAL A 46 -3.63 15.99 -6.64
C VAL A 46 -3.28 16.09 -5.16
N GLY A 47 -3.80 15.17 -4.34
CA GLY A 47 -3.53 15.09 -2.91
C GLY A 47 -4.68 14.44 -2.15
N GLY A 48 -4.36 13.77 -1.04
CA GLY A 48 -5.36 13.07 -0.25
C GLY A 48 -6.38 14.01 0.40
N GLU A 49 -5.95 15.16 0.89
CA GLU A 49 -6.85 16.19 1.43
C GLU A 49 -7.78 16.75 0.35
N PHE A 50 -7.24 17.05 -0.83
CA PHE A 50 -8.03 17.50 -1.97
C PHE A 50 -9.11 16.48 -2.34
N ALA A 51 -8.74 15.20 -2.44
CA ALA A 51 -9.65 14.11 -2.79
C ALA A 51 -10.78 14.00 -1.75
N ARG A 52 -10.44 14.00 -0.46
CA ARG A 52 -11.39 13.97 0.66
C ARG A 52 -12.36 15.16 0.61
N ASP A 53 -11.84 16.38 0.47
CA ASP A 53 -12.64 17.59 0.52
C ASP A 53 -13.54 17.74 -0.71
N ARG A 54 -13.05 17.34 -1.89
CA ARG A 54 -13.84 17.29 -3.13
C ARG A 54 -14.99 16.29 -3.00
N TYR A 55 -14.71 15.09 -2.48
CA TYR A 55 -15.73 14.07 -2.23
C TYR A 55 -16.81 14.60 -1.29
N THR A 56 -16.40 15.17 -0.15
CA THR A 56 -17.31 15.72 0.87
C THR A 56 -18.21 16.82 0.30
N ARG A 57 -17.65 17.74 -0.49
CA ARG A 57 -18.44 18.80 -1.16
C ARG A 57 -19.45 18.23 -2.15
N ARG A 58 -19.09 17.17 -2.87
CA ARG A 58 -19.95 16.56 -3.89
C ARG A 58 -21.08 15.72 -3.31
N HIS A 59 -20.82 15.04 -2.21
CA HIS A 59 -21.75 14.05 -1.62
C HIS A 59 -22.44 14.53 -0.35
N GLY A 60 -22.02 15.64 0.24
CA GLY A 60 -22.58 16.18 1.49
C GLY A 60 -22.14 15.43 2.76
N HIS A 61 -21.24 14.45 2.63
CA HIS A 61 -20.67 13.68 3.74
C HIS A 61 -19.23 13.25 3.40
N PRO A 62 -18.37 12.97 4.39
CA PRO A 62 -17.01 12.50 4.13
C PRO A 62 -17.01 11.10 3.50
N PRO A 63 -15.92 10.72 2.80
CA PRO A 63 -15.73 9.36 2.33
C PRO A 63 -15.63 8.38 3.50
N LYS A 64 -15.87 7.09 3.26
CA LYS A 64 -15.70 6.03 4.27
C LYS A 64 -14.24 5.94 4.73
N ASN A 65 -13.31 6.02 3.77
CA ASN A 65 -11.88 6.03 4.02
C ASN A 65 -11.37 7.47 4.01
N VAL A 66 -11.17 8.05 5.20
CA VAL A 66 -10.82 9.47 5.38
C VAL A 66 -9.30 9.62 5.38
N PHE A 67 -8.77 10.34 4.40
CA PHE A 67 -7.34 10.63 4.33
C PHE A 67 -6.84 11.36 5.59
N GLY A 68 -5.74 10.88 6.14
CA GLY A 68 -5.16 11.38 7.39
C GLY A 68 -5.77 10.81 8.67
N THR A 69 -6.84 10.01 8.58
CA THR A 69 -7.50 9.36 9.73
C THR A 69 -7.58 7.85 9.59
N SER A 70 -8.10 7.35 8.49
CA SER A 70 -8.28 5.92 8.19
C SER A 70 -7.77 5.52 6.81
N LEU A 71 -7.12 6.45 6.10
CA LEU A 71 -6.43 6.23 4.82
C LEU A 71 -5.14 7.04 4.82
N PHE A 72 -4.02 6.40 4.47
CA PHE A 72 -2.69 7.01 4.46
C PHE A 72 -1.97 6.73 3.14
N ASP A 73 -1.08 7.65 2.77
CA ASP A 73 -0.28 7.61 1.55
C ASP A 73 0.90 6.64 1.67
N VAL A 74 0.64 5.35 1.49
CA VAL A 74 1.67 4.31 1.56
C VAL A 74 2.19 3.98 0.17
N PRO A 75 3.43 4.41 -0.20
CA PRO A 75 3.99 4.13 -1.51
C PRO A 75 4.51 2.70 -1.63
N CYS A 76 4.62 2.21 -2.86
CA CYS A 76 5.18 0.89 -3.17
C CYS A 76 6.63 0.77 -2.69
N SER A 77 7.44 1.81 -2.91
CA SER A 77 8.84 1.87 -2.49
C SER A 77 9.04 1.69 -1.00
N ALA A 78 8.19 2.28 -0.16
CA ALA A 78 8.29 2.17 1.30
C ALA A 78 8.15 0.71 1.77
N GLY A 79 7.18 -0.03 1.23
CA GLY A 79 7.01 -1.44 1.57
C GLY A 79 8.17 -2.32 1.09
N LEU A 80 8.66 -2.07 -0.11
CA LEU A 80 9.82 -2.80 -0.62
C LEU A 80 11.08 -2.53 0.21
N HIS A 81 11.34 -1.28 0.57
CA HIS A 81 12.48 -0.92 1.43
C HIS A 81 12.36 -1.55 2.82
N TRP A 82 11.17 -1.46 3.43
CA TRP A 82 10.94 -2.10 4.72
C TRP A 82 11.20 -3.61 4.64
N ALA A 83 10.60 -4.30 3.68
CA ALA A 83 10.76 -5.75 3.51
C ALA A 83 12.21 -6.15 3.29
N GLN A 84 12.99 -5.37 2.54
CA GLN A 84 14.43 -5.60 2.33
C GLN A 84 15.22 -5.43 3.64
N ARG A 85 14.94 -4.38 4.43
CA ARG A 85 15.63 -4.14 5.71
C ARG A 85 15.43 -5.24 6.73
N THR A 86 14.28 -5.91 6.72
CA THR A 86 14.03 -7.04 7.63
C THR A 86 14.93 -8.25 7.36
N GLY A 87 15.50 -8.36 6.16
CA GLY A 87 16.24 -9.53 5.71
C GLY A 87 15.38 -10.79 5.54
N ALA A 88 14.08 -10.72 5.83
CA ALA A 88 13.14 -11.84 5.82
C ALA A 88 12.30 -11.94 4.53
N CYS A 89 12.42 -10.97 3.62
CA CYS A 89 11.60 -10.91 2.41
C CYS A 89 11.93 -12.08 1.46
N LYS A 90 10.93 -12.88 1.16
CA LYS A 90 11.02 -13.98 0.19
C LYS A 90 10.43 -13.61 -1.16
N LEU A 91 9.34 -12.81 -1.15
CA LEU A 91 8.64 -12.45 -2.36
C LEU A 91 7.93 -11.11 -2.18
N ALA A 92 7.99 -10.28 -3.23
CA ALA A 92 7.22 -9.05 -3.34
C ALA A 92 6.58 -8.99 -4.73
N PHE A 93 5.26 -8.86 -4.80
CA PHE A 93 4.56 -8.89 -6.07
C PHE A 93 3.28 -8.03 -6.05
N PRO A 94 2.86 -7.53 -7.23
CA PRO A 94 1.58 -6.84 -7.39
C PRO A 94 0.43 -7.85 -7.42
N ARG A 95 -0.45 -7.80 -6.43
CA ARG A 95 -1.46 -8.84 -6.17
C ARG A 95 -2.37 -9.17 -7.36
N TYR A 96 -2.80 -8.14 -8.08
CA TYR A 96 -3.80 -8.28 -9.14
C TYR A 96 -3.20 -8.36 -10.55
N HIS A 97 -1.88 -8.48 -10.64
CA HIS A 97 -1.18 -8.60 -11.91
C HIS A 97 -0.78 -10.06 -12.18
N PRO A 98 -0.81 -10.50 -13.42
CA PRO A 98 -0.29 -11.81 -13.78
C PRO A 98 1.22 -11.89 -13.49
N SER A 99 1.73 -13.10 -13.24
CA SER A 99 3.12 -13.30 -12.81
C SER A 99 4.17 -12.73 -13.78
N TRP A 100 3.87 -12.69 -15.06
CA TRP A 100 4.76 -12.08 -16.05
C TRP A 100 4.94 -10.56 -15.86
N ALA A 101 4.02 -9.88 -15.15
CA ALA A 101 4.07 -8.44 -14.87
C ALA A 101 4.70 -8.11 -13.49
N TRP A 102 5.13 -9.10 -12.71
CA TRP A 102 5.70 -8.87 -11.37
C TRP A 102 7.01 -8.08 -11.37
N TRP A 103 7.68 -8.00 -12.52
CA TRP A 103 8.84 -7.14 -12.70
C TRP A 103 8.55 -5.65 -12.48
N LEU A 104 7.29 -5.21 -12.57
CA LEU A 104 6.88 -3.83 -12.32
C LEU A 104 7.32 -3.32 -10.95
N THR A 105 7.35 -4.19 -9.93
CA THR A 105 7.83 -3.84 -8.59
C THR A 105 9.32 -3.46 -8.56
N ARG A 106 10.08 -3.84 -9.57
CA ARG A 106 11.54 -3.61 -9.67
C ARG A 106 11.89 -2.31 -10.39
N VAL A 107 10.93 -1.65 -11.05
CA VAL A 107 11.18 -0.43 -11.83
C VAL A 107 10.81 0.79 -11.00
N PRO A 108 11.81 1.56 -10.51
CA PRO A 108 11.57 2.78 -9.75
C PRO A 108 10.67 3.76 -10.50
N GLY A 109 9.80 4.45 -9.80
CA GLY A 109 8.82 5.36 -10.39
C GLY A 109 7.62 4.62 -10.98
N VAL A 110 7.82 3.76 -11.96
CA VAL A 110 6.72 3.00 -12.60
C VAL A 110 5.93 2.19 -11.58
N ARG A 111 6.60 1.56 -10.62
CA ARG A 111 5.95 0.77 -9.56
C ARG A 111 4.95 1.55 -8.72
N GLU A 112 5.15 2.85 -8.54
CA GLU A 112 4.24 3.69 -7.76
C GLU A 112 2.89 3.87 -8.45
N PHE A 113 2.87 3.92 -9.78
CA PHE A 113 1.66 4.18 -10.58
C PHE A 113 1.05 2.90 -11.16
N ALA A 114 1.89 1.91 -11.51
CA ALA A 114 1.43 0.70 -12.17
C ALA A 114 1.02 -0.42 -11.21
N VAL A 115 1.51 -0.40 -9.95
CA VAL A 115 1.15 -1.39 -8.94
C VAL A 115 -0.05 -0.89 -8.15
N SER A 116 -1.19 -1.54 -8.32
CA SER A 116 -2.42 -1.19 -7.59
C SER A 116 -2.40 -1.66 -6.14
N ASN A 117 -1.83 -2.83 -5.88
CA ASN A 117 -1.76 -3.42 -4.55
C ASN A 117 -0.45 -4.23 -4.44
N LEU A 118 0.37 -3.92 -3.45
CA LEU A 118 1.61 -4.63 -3.18
C LEU A 118 1.39 -5.72 -2.13
N THR A 119 1.88 -6.92 -2.41
CA THR A 119 1.94 -8.01 -1.45
C THR A 119 3.38 -8.37 -1.16
N LEU A 120 3.71 -8.45 0.13
CA LEU A 120 5.01 -8.80 0.68
C LEU A 120 4.87 -10.13 1.44
N VAL A 121 5.71 -11.09 1.12
CA VAL A 121 5.79 -12.37 1.82
C VAL A 121 7.15 -12.46 2.50
N LEU A 122 7.14 -12.55 3.82
CA LEU A 122 8.32 -12.63 4.65
C LEU A 122 8.34 -13.98 5.40
N GLN A 123 9.52 -14.51 5.61
CA GLN A 123 9.72 -15.74 6.39
C GLN A 123 10.69 -15.46 7.53
N LYS A 124 10.24 -15.72 8.75
CA LYS A 124 11.08 -15.59 9.95
C LYS A 124 12.12 -16.69 10.07
#